data_39545e4a259b711b6caa00d10ed6873c
#
_entry.id   39545e4a259b711b6caa00d10ed6873c
#
_cell.length_a   1.000
_cell.length_b   1.000
_cell.length_c   1.000
_cell.angle_alpha   90.00
_cell.angle_beta   90.00
_cell.angle_gamma   90.00
#
_symmetry.space_group_name_H-M   'P 1'
#
loop_
_entity.id
_entity.type
_entity.pdbx_description
1 polymer ?
#
loop_
_entity_poly.entity_id
_entity_poly.type
_entity_poly.pdbx_seq_one_letter_code
_entity_poly.pdbx_strand_id
1 'polypeptide(L)'
;MDELIRAIAKAETPDQLVTAVKNLAAIKDTSAIPTLIAVFGYNNPEAAIVAAAALTEFGEVAVPQLLDLDDYNYGARAYSIRTLAAIADPRALDVLIDTTLTDFAPSVRRAAAKGLGNLQWHKLDIVASQIATNRALETLLCICEDTDWSIRYAAVVGLQALAKVATVRSPIFAKFASMLTNDTEKAVRARVQLAYSQ
;
A
#
# COMPACT_ATOMS: atom_id res chain seq x y z
N MET A 1 8.49 -8.34 27.06
CA MET A 1 8.59 -7.31 26.01
C MET A 1 10.01 -6.76 25.87
N ASP A 2 10.57 -6.13 26.89
CA ASP A 2 11.91 -5.50 26.84
C ASP A 2 13.04 -6.42 26.40
N GLU A 3 12.98 -7.71 26.78
CA GLU A 3 13.97 -8.70 26.39
C GLU A 3 13.95 -8.99 24.89
N LEU A 4 12.76 -9.04 24.27
CA LEU A 4 12.60 -9.25 22.83
C LEU A 4 13.02 -8.01 22.01
N ILE A 5 12.69 -6.81 22.51
CA ILE A 5 13.16 -5.57 21.91
C ILE A 5 14.69 -5.50 21.95
N ARG A 6 15.30 -5.85 23.10
CA ARG A 6 16.76 -5.91 23.24
C ARG A 6 17.39 -6.97 22.32
N ALA A 7 16.71 -8.09 22.04
CA ALA A 7 17.22 -9.10 21.12
C ALA A 7 17.35 -8.55 19.69
N ILE A 8 16.43 -7.67 19.24
CA ILE A 8 16.54 -6.99 17.95
C ILE A 8 17.77 -6.08 17.92
N ALA A 9 17.96 -5.27 18.95
CA ALA A 9 19.10 -4.34 19.05
C ALA A 9 20.46 -5.06 19.19
N LYS A 10 20.48 -6.29 19.69
CA LYS A 10 21.69 -7.11 19.89
C LYS A 10 21.98 -8.11 18.76
N ALA A 11 21.12 -8.16 17.73
CA ALA A 11 21.31 -9.08 16.61
C ALA A 11 22.58 -8.69 15.83
N GLU A 12 23.55 -9.61 15.78
CA GLU A 12 24.84 -9.41 15.12
C GLU A 12 24.84 -9.95 13.69
N THR A 13 23.88 -10.81 13.36
CA THR A 13 23.74 -11.41 12.02
C THR A 13 22.35 -11.15 11.44
N PRO A 14 22.21 -11.16 10.09
CA PRO A 14 20.90 -11.03 9.43
C PRO A 14 19.88 -12.06 9.94
N ASP A 15 20.27 -13.31 10.13
CA ASP A 15 19.38 -14.39 10.56
C ASP A 15 18.94 -14.24 12.02
N GLN A 16 19.82 -13.73 12.89
CA GLN A 16 19.47 -13.40 14.27
C GLN A 16 18.44 -12.27 14.30
N LEU A 17 18.60 -11.25 13.45
CA LEU A 17 17.63 -10.15 13.36
C LEU A 17 16.26 -10.67 12.90
N VAL A 18 16.20 -11.45 11.84
CA VAL A 18 14.94 -12.06 11.35
C VAL A 18 14.26 -12.89 12.43
N THR A 19 15.05 -13.71 13.16
CA THR A 19 14.52 -14.54 14.26
C THR A 19 13.98 -13.68 15.40
N ALA A 20 14.69 -12.63 15.79
CA ALA A 20 14.27 -11.71 16.85
C ALA A 20 12.97 -10.97 16.46
N VAL A 21 12.85 -10.52 15.20
CA VAL A 21 11.63 -9.88 14.70
C VAL A 21 10.46 -10.85 14.69
N LYS A 22 10.65 -12.09 14.24
CA LYS A 22 9.61 -13.15 14.30
C LYS A 22 9.12 -13.39 15.73
N ASN A 23 10.03 -13.47 16.69
CA ASN A 23 9.70 -13.67 18.08
C ASN A 23 8.93 -12.49 18.68
N LEU A 24 9.32 -11.25 18.34
CA LEU A 24 8.59 -10.05 18.78
C LEU A 24 7.19 -10.00 18.17
N ALA A 25 7.06 -10.27 16.87
CA ALA A 25 5.79 -10.29 16.15
C ALA A 25 4.80 -11.33 16.72
N ALA A 26 5.30 -12.50 17.15
CA ALA A 26 4.49 -13.60 17.66
C ALA A 26 3.73 -13.27 18.96
N ILE A 27 4.18 -12.27 19.72
CA ILE A 27 3.54 -11.86 20.98
C ILE A 27 2.21 -11.12 20.74
N LYS A 28 2.04 -10.48 19.57
CA LYS A 28 0.84 -9.71 19.19
C LYS A 28 0.47 -8.60 20.20
N ASP A 29 1.46 -8.01 20.87
CA ASP A 29 1.30 -6.89 21.77
C ASP A 29 1.55 -5.58 21.02
N THR A 30 0.62 -4.64 21.10
CA THR A 30 0.69 -3.36 20.38
C THR A 30 1.89 -2.51 20.78
N SER A 31 2.49 -2.73 21.94
CA SER A 31 3.74 -2.08 22.35
C SER A 31 4.95 -2.47 21.48
N ALA A 32 4.84 -3.52 20.66
CA ALA A 32 5.84 -3.90 19.67
C ALA A 32 5.85 -3.01 18.41
N ILE A 33 4.77 -2.30 18.13
CA ILE A 33 4.58 -1.53 16.87
C ILE A 33 5.76 -0.57 16.60
N PRO A 34 6.21 0.27 17.54
CA PRO A 34 7.32 1.19 17.25
C PRO A 34 8.61 0.45 16.86
N THR A 35 8.90 -0.67 17.53
CA THR A 35 10.10 -1.47 17.24
C THR A 35 10.01 -2.16 15.88
N LEU A 36 8.82 -2.69 15.52
CA LEU A 36 8.61 -3.30 14.21
C LEU A 36 8.73 -2.29 13.08
N ILE A 37 8.26 -1.05 13.26
CA ILE A 37 8.45 0.03 12.29
C ILE A 37 9.94 0.39 12.17
N ALA A 38 10.68 0.48 13.29
CA ALA A 38 12.11 0.76 13.28
C ALA A 38 12.92 -0.28 12.49
N VAL A 39 12.48 -1.54 12.43
CA VAL A 39 13.13 -2.60 11.65
C VAL A 39 13.18 -2.26 10.15
N PHE A 40 12.28 -1.45 9.62
CA PHE A 40 12.29 -1.01 8.22
C PHE A 40 13.58 -0.26 7.86
N GLY A 41 14.23 0.39 8.84
CA GLY A 41 15.48 1.10 8.66
C GLY A 41 16.74 0.23 8.77
N TYR A 42 16.65 -1.06 9.10
CA TYR A 42 17.82 -1.90 9.42
C TYR A 42 18.51 -2.53 8.20
N ASN A 43 18.15 -2.14 6.99
CA ASN A 43 18.72 -2.66 5.75
C ASN A 43 18.75 -4.20 5.67
N ASN A 44 17.72 -4.85 6.22
CA ASN A 44 17.49 -6.29 6.14
C ASN A 44 16.10 -6.55 5.53
N PRO A 45 16.01 -6.83 4.22
CA PRO A 45 14.72 -6.99 3.53
C PRO A 45 13.85 -8.11 4.11
N GLU A 46 14.44 -9.21 4.57
CA GLU A 46 13.65 -10.32 5.16
C GLU A 46 13.05 -9.91 6.50
N ALA A 47 13.82 -9.27 7.36
CA ALA A 47 13.31 -8.74 8.63
C ALA A 47 12.21 -7.69 8.40
N ALA A 48 12.39 -6.81 7.41
CA ALA A 48 11.40 -5.80 7.06
C ALA A 48 10.09 -6.43 6.54
N ILE A 49 10.16 -7.50 5.74
CA ILE A 49 8.98 -8.24 5.28
C ILE A 49 8.23 -8.86 6.47
N VAL A 50 8.94 -9.47 7.42
CA VAL A 50 8.33 -10.03 8.63
C VAL A 50 7.66 -8.95 9.46
N ALA A 51 8.33 -7.81 9.67
CA ALA A 51 7.78 -6.68 10.40
C ALA A 51 6.53 -6.11 9.70
N ALA A 52 6.57 -5.94 8.37
CA ALA A 52 5.43 -5.46 7.58
C ALA A 52 4.22 -6.40 7.69
N ALA A 53 4.43 -7.71 7.65
CA ALA A 53 3.37 -8.69 7.82
C ALA A 53 2.73 -8.58 9.22
N ALA A 54 3.55 -8.50 10.27
CA ALA A 54 3.07 -8.31 11.64
C ALA A 54 2.29 -7.00 11.81
N LEU A 55 2.81 -5.88 11.27
CA LEU A 55 2.13 -4.58 11.33
C LEU A 55 0.80 -4.59 10.56
N THR A 56 0.73 -5.34 9.46
CA THR A 56 -0.53 -5.54 8.74
C THR A 56 -1.55 -6.32 9.58
N GLU A 57 -1.12 -7.32 10.38
CA GLU A 57 -1.98 -8.04 11.32
C GLU A 57 -2.47 -7.15 12.48
N PHE A 58 -1.67 -6.19 12.95
CA PHE A 58 -2.12 -5.18 13.92
C PHE A 58 -3.20 -4.26 13.34
N GLY A 59 -3.24 -4.09 12.02
CA GLY A 59 -4.27 -3.35 11.33
C GLY A 59 -4.29 -1.87 11.72
N GLU A 60 -5.48 -1.37 11.99
CA GLU A 60 -5.73 0.08 12.22
C GLU A 60 -4.95 0.69 13.39
N VAL A 61 -4.54 -0.13 14.37
CA VAL A 61 -3.77 0.35 15.53
C VAL A 61 -2.36 0.79 15.14
N ALA A 62 -1.78 0.17 14.11
CA ALA A 62 -0.45 0.54 13.60
C ALA A 62 -0.46 1.79 12.71
N VAL A 63 -1.62 2.17 12.16
CA VAL A 63 -1.73 3.23 11.14
C VAL A 63 -1.18 4.58 11.61
N PRO A 64 -1.49 5.11 12.81
CA PRO A 64 -0.99 6.42 13.22
C PRO A 64 0.54 6.51 13.19
N GLN A 65 1.24 5.46 13.62
CA GLN A 65 2.69 5.43 13.66
C GLN A 65 3.30 5.15 12.28
N LEU A 66 2.62 4.40 11.41
CA LEU A 66 3.04 4.19 10.03
C LEU A 66 2.90 5.44 9.16
N LEU A 67 2.00 6.36 9.51
CA LEU A 67 1.83 7.65 8.83
C LEU A 67 2.94 8.65 9.17
N ASP A 68 3.67 8.44 10.27
CA ASP A 68 4.89 9.20 10.60
C ASP A 68 6.05 8.66 9.78
N LEU A 69 6.10 9.08 8.51
CA LEU A 69 7.06 8.56 7.53
C LEU A 69 8.46 9.11 7.77
N ASP A 70 9.46 8.23 7.68
CA ASP A 70 10.86 8.62 7.70
C ASP A 70 11.29 9.18 6.33
N ASP A 71 11.35 10.50 6.22
CA ASP A 71 11.76 11.19 5.00
C ASP A 71 13.26 11.05 4.68
N TYR A 72 14.08 10.67 5.67
CA TYR A 72 15.52 10.49 5.52
C TYR A 72 15.91 9.06 5.14
N ASN A 73 15.05 8.08 5.45
CA ASN A 73 15.27 6.68 5.11
C ASN A 73 14.24 6.19 4.10
N TYR A 74 14.60 6.29 2.82
CA TYR A 74 13.71 5.89 1.75
C TYR A 74 13.25 4.43 1.85
N GLY A 75 14.13 3.52 2.29
CA GLY A 75 13.76 2.11 2.47
C GLY A 75 12.66 1.94 3.52
N ALA A 76 12.82 2.58 4.67
CA ALA A 76 11.81 2.58 5.74
C ALA A 76 10.48 3.18 5.25
N ARG A 77 10.53 4.35 4.58
CA ARG A 77 9.36 4.99 3.98
C ARG A 77 8.64 4.05 3.00
N ALA A 78 9.38 3.38 2.11
CA ALA A 78 8.80 2.48 1.13
C ALA A 78 8.09 1.27 1.78
N TYR A 79 8.64 0.70 2.86
CA TYR A 79 7.97 -0.35 3.62
C TYR A 79 6.73 0.16 4.35
N SER A 80 6.78 1.35 4.96
CA SER A 80 5.61 1.97 5.60
C SER A 80 4.46 2.18 4.60
N ILE A 81 4.74 2.72 3.41
CA ILE A 81 3.74 2.89 2.34
C ILE A 81 3.11 1.54 1.93
N ARG A 82 3.93 0.52 1.72
CA ARG A 82 3.42 -0.82 1.34
C ARG A 82 2.57 -1.43 2.45
N THR A 83 2.95 -1.23 3.71
CA THR A 83 2.20 -1.72 4.87
C THR A 83 0.88 -0.97 5.02
N LEU A 84 0.85 0.36 4.88
CA LEU A 84 -0.37 1.17 4.86
C LEU A 84 -1.33 0.72 3.74
N ALA A 85 -0.80 0.47 2.54
CA ALA A 85 -1.58 -0.04 1.41
C ALA A 85 -2.17 -1.43 1.70
N ALA A 86 -1.45 -2.29 2.44
CA ALA A 86 -1.93 -3.62 2.83
C ALA A 86 -2.97 -3.58 3.96
N ILE A 87 -2.81 -2.70 4.94
CA ILE A 87 -3.80 -2.47 6.01
C ILE A 87 -5.10 -1.91 5.43
N ALA A 88 -4.99 -1.10 4.39
CA ALA A 88 -6.12 -0.51 3.66
C ALA A 88 -7.03 0.39 4.51
N ASP A 89 -6.50 1.02 5.56
CA ASP A 89 -7.26 1.97 6.38
C ASP A 89 -7.44 3.30 5.64
N PRO A 90 -8.66 3.90 5.62
CA PRO A 90 -8.92 5.15 4.91
C PRO A 90 -8.05 6.35 5.34
N ARG A 91 -7.50 6.34 6.55
CA ARG A 91 -6.56 7.36 7.02
C ARG A 91 -5.27 7.44 6.18
N ALA A 92 -4.95 6.38 5.44
CA ALA A 92 -3.81 6.36 4.52
C ALA A 92 -4.10 7.02 3.16
N LEU A 93 -5.31 7.51 2.90
CA LEU A 93 -5.73 8.05 1.61
C LEU A 93 -4.75 9.11 1.07
N ASP A 94 -4.47 10.13 1.87
CA ASP A 94 -3.66 11.27 1.40
C ASP A 94 -2.22 10.85 1.07
N VAL A 95 -1.60 10.06 1.92
CA VAL A 95 -0.24 9.59 1.70
C VAL A 95 -0.15 8.62 0.52
N LEU A 96 -1.18 7.80 0.30
CA LEU A 96 -1.22 6.91 -0.87
C LEU A 96 -1.46 7.68 -2.17
N ILE A 97 -2.29 8.74 -2.17
CA ILE A 97 -2.47 9.64 -3.32
C ILE A 97 -1.14 10.30 -3.68
N ASP A 98 -0.51 10.98 -2.71
CA ASP A 98 0.76 11.66 -2.93
C ASP A 98 1.82 10.69 -3.47
N THR A 99 2.00 9.56 -2.81
CA THR A 99 2.95 8.52 -3.24
C THR A 99 2.66 8.00 -4.65
N THR A 100 1.39 7.80 -5.00
CA THR A 100 1.00 7.31 -6.33
C THR A 100 1.40 8.30 -7.43
N LEU A 101 1.28 9.59 -7.17
CA LEU A 101 1.55 10.64 -8.14
C LEU A 101 3.02 11.05 -8.21
N THR A 102 3.71 11.09 -7.07
CA THR A 102 4.97 11.83 -6.95
C THR A 102 6.19 10.98 -6.60
N ASP A 103 6.02 9.76 -6.07
CA ASP A 103 7.17 8.94 -5.66
C ASP A 103 8.07 8.59 -6.86
N PHE A 104 9.39 8.73 -6.68
CA PHE A 104 10.35 8.50 -7.75
C PHE A 104 10.52 7.01 -8.10
N ALA A 105 10.18 6.08 -7.18
CA ALA A 105 10.32 4.66 -7.44
C ALA A 105 9.02 4.04 -7.96
N PRO A 106 9.01 3.52 -9.20
CA PRO A 106 7.83 2.90 -9.79
C PRO A 106 7.24 1.77 -8.94
N SER A 107 8.09 1.03 -8.22
CA SER A 107 7.63 -0.08 -7.36
C SER A 107 6.78 0.40 -6.16
N VAL A 108 7.07 1.58 -5.63
CA VAL A 108 6.33 2.18 -4.51
C VAL A 108 5.05 2.82 -5.04
N ARG A 109 5.12 3.57 -6.15
CA ARG A 109 3.94 4.10 -6.85
C ARG A 109 2.90 3.00 -7.16
N ARG A 110 3.36 1.84 -7.69
CA ARG A 110 2.47 0.70 -7.97
C ARG A 110 1.82 0.12 -6.72
N ALA A 111 2.54 0.05 -5.62
CA ALA A 111 1.98 -0.42 -4.36
C ALA A 111 0.91 0.53 -3.82
N ALA A 112 1.19 1.83 -3.82
CA ALA A 112 0.25 2.87 -3.41
C ALA A 112 -1.02 2.88 -4.29
N ALA A 113 -0.87 2.82 -5.62
CA ALA A 113 -1.99 2.78 -6.56
C ALA A 113 -2.93 1.58 -6.33
N LYS A 114 -2.37 0.40 -6.08
CA LYS A 114 -3.17 -0.79 -5.73
C LYS A 114 -3.86 -0.63 -4.38
N GLY A 115 -3.16 -0.03 -3.40
CA GLY A 115 -3.70 0.24 -2.07
C GLY A 115 -4.88 1.21 -2.11
N LEU A 116 -4.80 2.28 -2.91
CA LEU A 116 -5.88 3.25 -3.09
C LEU A 116 -7.22 2.59 -3.46
N GLY A 117 -7.21 1.62 -4.37
CA GLY A 117 -8.44 0.94 -4.77
C GLY A 117 -9.05 0.04 -3.71
N ASN A 118 -8.24 -0.40 -2.74
CA ASN A 118 -8.62 -1.38 -1.73
C ASN A 118 -8.97 -0.78 -0.37
N LEU A 119 -8.90 0.54 -0.19
CA LEU A 119 -9.21 1.16 1.10
C LEU A 119 -10.59 0.75 1.61
N GLN A 120 -10.70 0.61 2.92
CA GLN A 120 -11.93 0.15 3.60
C GLN A 120 -12.96 1.28 3.72
N TRP A 121 -13.55 1.68 2.59
CA TRP A 121 -14.48 2.82 2.47
C TRP A 121 -15.65 2.77 3.44
N HIS A 122 -16.08 1.57 3.83
CA HIS A 122 -17.17 1.35 4.79
C HIS A 122 -16.87 1.84 6.22
N LYS A 123 -15.61 2.18 6.52
CA LYS A 123 -15.22 2.79 7.80
C LYS A 123 -15.48 4.29 7.86
N LEU A 124 -15.80 4.91 6.73
CA LEU A 124 -16.15 6.33 6.62
C LEU A 124 -17.67 6.51 6.62
N ASP A 125 -18.14 7.66 7.06
CA ASP A 125 -19.52 8.05 6.81
C ASP A 125 -19.79 8.24 5.30
N ILE A 126 -21.06 8.34 4.92
CA ILE A 126 -21.49 8.37 3.52
C ILE A 126 -20.84 9.53 2.75
N VAL A 127 -20.78 10.73 3.34
CA VAL A 127 -20.25 11.93 2.68
C VAL A 127 -18.74 11.84 2.55
N ALA A 128 -18.04 11.47 3.63
CA ALA A 128 -16.60 11.28 3.63
C ALA A 128 -16.18 10.17 2.66
N SER A 129 -16.92 9.05 2.63
CA SER A 129 -16.69 7.95 1.70
C SER A 129 -16.80 8.39 0.25
N GLN A 130 -17.83 9.19 -0.09
CA GLN A 130 -18.01 9.69 -1.45
C GLN A 130 -16.89 10.63 -1.88
N ILE A 131 -16.46 11.53 -1.00
CA ILE A 131 -15.34 12.44 -1.28
C ILE A 131 -14.05 11.63 -1.47
N ALA A 132 -13.77 10.71 -0.56
CA ALA A 132 -12.54 9.91 -0.57
C ALA A 132 -12.46 8.99 -1.81
N THR A 133 -13.56 8.32 -2.17
CA THR A 133 -13.61 7.46 -3.37
C THR A 133 -13.46 8.25 -4.67
N ASN A 134 -14.01 9.45 -4.75
CA ASN A 134 -13.81 10.32 -5.92
C ASN A 134 -12.35 10.77 -6.05
N ARG A 135 -11.67 11.13 -4.95
CA ARG A 135 -10.25 11.48 -4.97
C ARG A 135 -9.37 10.29 -5.39
N ALA A 136 -9.66 9.10 -4.88
CA ALA A 136 -8.98 7.88 -5.29
C ALA A 136 -9.22 7.58 -6.79
N LEU A 137 -10.44 7.74 -7.28
CA LEU A 137 -10.79 7.60 -8.69
C LEU A 137 -10.01 8.55 -9.58
N GLU A 138 -10.01 9.84 -9.27
CA GLU A 138 -9.29 10.87 -10.04
C GLU A 138 -7.79 10.56 -10.12
N THR A 139 -7.18 10.17 -8.99
CA THR A 139 -5.78 9.77 -8.94
C THR A 139 -5.49 8.56 -9.83
N LEU A 140 -6.30 7.51 -9.72
CA LEU A 140 -6.12 6.29 -10.48
C LEU A 140 -6.38 6.51 -11.99
N LEU A 141 -7.35 7.34 -12.35
CA LEU A 141 -7.58 7.73 -13.75
C LEU A 141 -6.41 8.53 -14.31
N CYS A 142 -5.82 9.44 -13.53
CA CYS A 142 -4.64 10.20 -13.93
C CYS A 142 -3.48 9.29 -14.30
N ILE A 143 -3.13 8.31 -13.45
CA ILE A 143 -2.01 7.41 -13.70
C ILE A 143 -2.31 6.31 -14.74
N CYS A 144 -3.53 6.22 -15.27
CA CYS A 144 -3.81 5.43 -16.47
C CYS A 144 -3.15 6.01 -17.72
N GLU A 145 -2.70 7.27 -17.69
CA GLU A 145 -1.96 7.94 -18.77
C GLU A 145 -0.45 7.99 -18.52
N ASP A 146 0.04 7.32 -17.49
CA ASP A 146 1.47 7.30 -17.14
C ASP A 146 2.31 6.71 -18.28
N THR A 147 3.50 7.24 -18.49
CA THR A 147 4.44 6.74 -19.50
C THR A 147 4.94 5.33 -19.20
N ASP A 148 5.06 4.99 -17.90
CA ASP A 148 5.41 3.64 -17.46
C ASP A 148 4.18 2.71 -17.50
N TRP A 149 4.20 1.75 -18.40
CA TRP A 149 3.12 0.76 -18.54
C TRP A 149 2.82 0.01 -17.25
N SER A 150 3.82 -0.21 -16.40
CA SER A 150 3.63 -0.94 -15.14
C SER A 150 2.83 -0.14 -14.11
N ILE A 151 2.88 1.20 -14.20
CA ILE A 151 2.03 2.10 -13.40
C ILE A 151 0.61 2.09 -13.95
N ARG A 152 0.43 2.16 -15.29
CA ARG A 152 -0.89 2.00 -15.91
C ARG A 152 -1.53 0.65 -15.54
N TYR A 153 -0.74 -0.43 -15.55
CA TYR A 153 -1.19 -1.75 -15.08
C TYR A 153 -1.67 -1.70 -13.61
N ALA A 154 -0.92 -1.05 -12.73
CA ALA A 154 -1.29 -0.92 -11.32
C ALA A 154 -2.54 -0.04 -11.14
N ALA A 155 -2.73 0.99 -11.97
CA ALA A 155 -3.95 1.79 -12.03
C ALA A 155 -5.19 0.91 -12.31
N VAL A 156 -5.10 0.02 -13.30
CA VAL A 156 -6.18 -0.92 -13.62
C VAL A 156 -6.50 -1.83 -12.45
N VAL A 157 -5.48 -2.31 -11.71
CA VAL A 157 -5.70 -3.13 -10.49
C VAL A 157 -6.43 -2.32 -9.42
N GLY A 158 -6.00 -1.09 -9.17
CA GLY A 158 -6.65 -0.19 -8.19
C GLY A 158 -8.08 0.15 -8.60
N LEU A 159 -8.30 0.51 -9.88
CA LEU A 159 -9.62 0.83 -10.41
C LEU A 159 -10.58 -0.38 -10.34
N GLN A 160 -10.11 -1.59 -10.62
CA GLN A 160 -10.94 -2.79 -10.48
C GLN A 160 -11.40 -2.99 -9.03
N ALA A 161 -10.52 -2.79 -8.06
CA ALA A 161 -10.89 -2.89 -6.66
C ALA A 161 -11.88 -1.78 -6.25
N LEU A 162 -11.66 -0.55 -6.73
CA LEU A 162 -12.51 0.60 -6.48
C LEU A 162 -13.89 0.47 -7.15
N ALA A 163 -14.01 -0.25 -8.27
CA ALA A 163 -15.27 -0.48 -8.98
C ALA A 163 -16.33 -1.25 -8.16
N LYS A 164 -15.95 -1.82 -7.01
CA LYS A 164 -16.90 -2.37 -6.03
C LYS A 164 -17.80 -1.28 -5.44
N VAL A 165 -17.35 -0.04 -5.44
CA VAL A 165 -18.13 1.13 -5.02
C VAL A 165 -19.02 1.57 -6.19
N ALA A 166 -20.32 1.43 -6.03
CA ALA A 166 -21.29 1.62 -7.12
C ALA A 166 -21.23 3.02 -7.77
N THR A 167 -21.01 4.07 -6.96
CA THR A 167 -21.03 5.47 -7.40
C THR A 167 -19.92 5.82 -8.38
N VAL A 168 -18.78 5.11 -8.34
CA VAL A 168 -17.61 5.37 -9.21
C VAL A 168 -17.44 4.32 -10.32
N ARG A 169 -18.31 3.33 -10.40
CA ARG A 169 -18.22 2.22 -11.34
C ARG A 169 -18.27 2.66 -12.81
N SER A 170 -19.21 3.55 -13.15
CA SER A 170 -19.43 3.97 -14.55
C SER A 170 -18.20 4.61 -15.19
N PRO A 171 -17.55 5.62 -14.60
CA PRO A 171 -16.34 6.20 -15.15
C PRO A 171 -15.16 5.19 -15.24
N ILE A 172 -15.07 4.23 -14.31
CA ILE A 172 -14.05 3.18 -14.35
C ILE A 172 -14.22 2.29 -15.59
N PHE A 173 -15.44 1.81 -15.84
CA PHE A 173 -15.69 0.96 -17.01
C PHE A 173 -15.55 1.71 -18.32
N ALA A 174 -15.92 3.01 -18.38
CA ALA A 174 -15.64 3.85 -19.54
C ALA A 174 -14.14 3.96 -19.82
N LYS A 175 -13.31 4.13 -18.77
CA LYS A 175 -11.84 4.14 -18.89
C LYS A 175 -11.30 2.79 -19.36
N PHE A 176 -11.78 1.70 -18.82
CA PHE A 176 -11.38 0.35 -19.27
C PHE A 176 -11.70 0.11 -20.74
N ALA A 177 -12.89 0.50 -21.21
CA ALA A 177 -13.24 0.41 -22.63
C ALA A 177 -12.25 1.16 -23.53
N SER A 178 -11.87 2.37 -23.15
CA SER A 178 -10.86 3.16 -23.85
C SER A 178 -9.50 2.48 -23.85
N MET A 179 -9.02 1.98 -22.69
CA MET A 179 -7.71 1.34 -22.58
C MET A 179 -7.62 0.02 -23.34
N LEU A 180 -8.70 -0.76 -23.45
CA LEU A 180 -8.72 -1.98 -24.26
C LEU A 180 -8.36 -1.71 -25.72
N THR A 181 -8.79 -0.57 -26.26
CA THR A 181 -8.57 -0.21 -27.66
C THR A 181 -7.27 0.54 -27.88
N ASN A 182 -6.94 1.46 -26.95
CA ASN A 182 -5.93 2.49 -27.19
C ASN A 182 -4.59 2.24 -26.47
N ASP A 183 -4.53 1.42 -25.41
CA ASP A 183 -3.25 1.19 -24.72
C ASP A 183 -2.30 0.39 -25.62
N THR A 184 -1.09 0.88 -25.75
CA THR A 184 -0.07 0.26 -26.62
C THR A 184 0.50 -1.03 -26.02
N GLU A 185 0.45 -1.18 -24.69
CA GLU A 185 1.05 -2.32 -24.00
C GLU A 185 0.07 -3.50 -23.88
N LYS A 186 0.48 -4.65 -24.39
CA LYS A 186 -0.34 -5.88 -24.36
C LYS A 186 -0.68 -6.34 -22.93
N ALA A 187 0.26 -6.19 -22.01
CA ALA A 187 0.06 -6.58 -20.62
C ALA A 187 -1.04 -5.73 -19.94
N VAL A 188 -1.09 -4.44 -20.25
CA VAL A 188 -2.14 -3.54 -19.74
C VAL A 188 -3.49 -3.92 -20.32
N ARG A 189 -3.60 -4.12 -21.65
CA ARG A 189 -4.86 -4.56 -22.27
C ARG A 189 -5.37 -5.88 -21.72
N ALA A 190 -4.47 -6.86 -21.53
CA ALA A 190 -4.85 -8.15 -20.94
C ALA A 190 -5.34 -7.97 -19.48
N ARG A 191 -4.70 -7.08 -18.71
CA ARG A 191 -5.14 -6.77 -17.35
C ARG A 191 -6.51 -6.10 -17.30
N VAL A 192 -6.77 -5.18 -18.25
CA VAL A 192 -8.10 -4.56 -18.40
C VAL A 192 -9.14 -5.61 -18.76
N GLN A 193 -8.85 -6.50 -19.70
CA GLN A 193 -9.77 -7.58 -20.07
C GLN A 193 -10.14 -8.47 -18.88
N LEU A 194 -9.15 -8.81 -18.04
CA LEU A 194 -9.40 -9.54 -16.79
C LEU A 194 -10.28 -8.75 -15.82
N ALA A 195 -10.10 -7.42 -15.74
CA ALA A 195 -10.94 -6.57 -14.88
C ALA A 195 -12.39 -6.48 -15.34
N TYR A 196 -12.63 -6.58 -16.65
CA TYR A 196 -13.97 -6.59 -17.24
C TYR A 196 -14.75 -7.88 -16.97
N SER A 197 -14.06 -9.01 -16.81
CA SER A 197 -14.68 -10.32 -16.69
C SER A 197 -15.07 -10.70 -15.25
N GLN A 198 -14.81 -9.83 -14.30
CA GLN A 198 -15.14 -9.98 -12.87
C GLN A 198 -16.10 -8.90 -12.37
#